data_b090c2796d9f639c9822d28519aca3d6
#
_entry.id   b090c2796d9f639c9822d28519aca3d6
#
_cell.length_a   1.000
_cell.length_b   1.000
_cell.length_c   1.000
_cell.angle_alpha   90.00
_cell.angle_beta   90.00
_cell.angle_gamma   90.00
#
_symmetry.space_group_name_H-M   'P 1'
#
loop_
_entity.id
_entity.type
_entity.pdbx_description
1 polymer ?
#
loop_
_entity_poly.entity_id
_entity_poly.type
_entity_poly.pdbx_seq_one_letter_code
_entity_poly.pdbx_strand_id
1 'polypeptide(L)'
;MISLERRLFCLWIFYKYMQRKIGQNRKEWYDYMKRLIYLDHAATTQPFPEVLDAMIPYYSRYYGNPSSGYELGEESKRAIETARGQIADTLGVEDDTIYFTSGGTESDNWALRYAVQNGKRRRPHIVTSSIEHHAILNTCKNLEKQGVRVTYLPVNKEGTVQPEMVERAIISDTVLVSVMYANNEIGSIQPIRQIGQITHRKQVLFHTDAVQAYGQIPIHAKEDNIDLLSASGHKFNGPKGTGFLYARKGLKLQPMIH
;
A
#
# COMPACT_ATOMS: atom_id res chain seq x y z
N MET A 1 -8.91 12.42 -28.26
CA MET A 1 -9.57 11.13 -27.90
C MET A 1 -9.16 10.07 -28.90
N ILE A 2 -8.40 9.07 -28.52
CA ILE A 2 -8.08 7.92 -29.38
C ILE A 2 -9.31 7.01 -29.37
N SER A 3 -9.88 6.71 -30.57
CA SER A 3 -11.10 5.91 -30.69
C SER A 3 -10.94 4.52 -30.02
N LEU A 4 -12.03 3.97 -29.50
CA LEU A 4 -12.07 2.65 -28.86
C LEU A 4 -11.49 1.56 -29.79
N GLU A 5 -11.73 1.66 -31.08
CA GLU A 5 -11.20 0.76 -32.11
C GLU A 5 -9.66 0.76 -32.17
N ARG A 6 -9.00 1.93 -32.07
CA ARG A 6 -7.53 1.99 -32.04
C ARG A 6 -6.96 1.38 -30.77
N ARG A 7 -7.63 1.50 -29.63
CA ARG A 7 -7.20 0.86 -28.38
C ARG A 7 -7.32 -0.66 -28.45
N LEU A 8 -8.44 -1.17 -29.00
CA LEU A 8 -8.65 -2.60 -29.23
C LEU A 8 -7.67 -3.17 -30.26
N PHE A 9 -7.35 -2.41 -31.31
CA PHE A 9 -6.36 -2.79 -32.32
C PHE A 9 -4.95 -2.85 -31.75
N CYS A 10 -4.54 -1.90 -30.89
CA CYS A 10 -3.26 -1.95 -30.20
C CYS A 10 -3.17 -3.14 -29.21
N LEU A 11 -4.25 -3.44 -28.48
CA LEU A 11 -4.31 -4.61 -27.61
C LEU A 11 -4.24 -5.92 -28.41
N TRP A 12 -4.90 -5.99 -29.58
CA TRP A 12 -4.88 -7.15 -30.46
C TRP A 12 -3.49 -7.36 -31.10
N ILE A 13 -2.82 -6.29 -31.54
CA ILE A 13 -1.42 -6.35 -32.04
C ILE A 13 -0.48 -6.80 -30.92
N PHE A 14 -0.62 -6.23 -29.72
CA PHE A 14 0.17 -6.62 -28.56
C PHE A 14 -0.06 -8.10 -28.21
N TYR A 15 -1.31 -8.57 -28.19
CA TYR A 15 -1.68 -9.96 -27.97
C TYR A 15 -1.07 -10.89 -29.02
N LYS A 16 -1.20 -10.55 -30.32
CA LYS A 16 -0.59 -11.31 -31.43
C LYS A 16 0.94 -11.32 -31.39
N TYR A 17 1.56 -10.17 -31.04
CA TYR A 17 2.99 -10.07 -30.86
C TYR A 17 3.47 -10.94 -29.70
N MET A 18 2.77 -10.91 -28.58
CA MET A 18 3.07 -11.74 -27.40
C MET A 18 2.90 -13.23 -27.72
N GLN A 19 1.83 -13.62 -28.41
CA GLN A 19 1.65 -15.02 -28.82
C GLN A 19 2.77 -15.54 -29.74
N ARG A 20 3.23 -14.73 -30.71
CA ARG A 20 4.35 -15.10 -31.60
C ARG A 20 5.68 -15.21 -30.83
N LYS A 21 5.98 -14.29 -29.93
CA LYS A 21 7.21 -14.32 -29.12
C LYS A 21 7.20 -15.46 -28.09
N ILE A 22 6.07 -15.71 -27.42
CA ILE A 22 5.95 -16.79 -26.43
C ILE A 22 6.02 -18.18 -27.11
N GLY A 23 5.50 -18.31 -28.34
CA GLY A 23 5.52 -19.59 -29.08
C GLY A 23 6.89 -20.00 -29.58
N GLN A 24 7.75 -19.06 -29.99
CA GLN A 24 9.05 -19.35 -30.62
C GLN A 24 10.20 -19.53 -29.65
N ASN A 25 10.12 -19.04 -28.39
CA ASN A 25 11.25 -19.02 -27.46
C ASN A 25 10.93 -19.48 -26.03
N ARG A 26 9.90 -20.31 -25.82
CA ARG A 26 9.57 -20.83 -24.47
C ARG A 26 10.78 -21.50 -23.80
N LYS A 27 11.55 -22.28 -24.54
CA LYS A 27 12.71 -23.01 -24.00
C LYS A 27 13.86 -22.06 -23.63
N GLU A 28 14.21 -21.13 -24.51
CA GLU A 28 15.27 -20.13 -24.25
C GLU A 28 14.88 -19.19 -23.08
N TRP A 29 13.60 -18.79 -23.02
CA TRP A 29 13.09 -17.97 -21.90
C TRP A 29 13.12 -18.74 -20.58
N TYR A 30 12.73 -20.03 -20.61
CA TYR A 30 12.77 -20.91 -19.44
C TYR A 30 14.22 -21.18 -18.98
N ASP A 31 15.14 -21.36 -19.90
CA ASP A 31 16.56 -21.55 -19.60
C ASP A 31 17.23 -20.24 -19.12
N TYR A 32 16.81 -19.11 -19.66
CA TYR A 32 17.21 -17.78 -19.15
C TYR A 32 16.72 -17.57 -17.72
N MET A 33 15.45 -17.85 -17.43
CA MET A 33 14.88 -17.69 -16.09
C MET A 33 15.53 -18.60 -15.05
N LYS A 34 15.95 -19.81 -15.44
CA LYS A 34 16.72 -20.71 -14.55
C LYS A 34 18.12 -20.18 -14.18
N ARG A 35 18.69 -19.31 -15.01
CA ARG A 35 20.01 -18.69 -14.79
C ARG A 35 19.93 -17.31 -14.17
N LEU A 36 18.74 -16.73 -14.10
CA LEU A 36 18.54 -15.39 -13.54
C LEU A 36 18.73 -15.41 -12.03
N ILE A 37 19.71 -14.68 -11.55
CA ILE A 37 19.86 -14.37 -10.13
C ILE A 37 19.26 -13.00 -9.91
N TYR A 38 18.06 -12.95 -9.29
CA TYR A 38 17.37 -11.70 -9.01
C TYR A 38 17.57 -11.31 -7.55
N LEU A 39 18.22 -10.15 -7.32
CA LEU A 39 18.58 -9.67 -5.98
C LEU A 39 17.89 -8.34 -5.61
N ASP A 40 17.07 -7.78 -6.49
CA ASP A 40 16.39 -6.49 -6.26
C ASP A 40 14.97 -6.68 -5.71
N HIS A 41 14.85 -7.43 -4.61
CA HIS A 41 13.56 -7.68 -3.96
C HIS A 41 12.93 -6.42 -3.36
N ALA A 42 13.73 -5.38 -3.11
CA ALA A 42 13.23 -4.07 -2.68
C ALA A 42 12.41 -3.37 -3.79
N ALA A 43 12.71 -3.61 -5.07
CA ALA A 43 11.94 -3.07 -6.18
C ALA A 43 10.62 -3.84 -6.42
N THR A 44 10.69 -5.18 -6.44
CA THR A 44 9.52 -6.07 -6.61
C THR A 44 9.92 -7.51 -6.28
N THR A 45 8.95 -8.36 -5.97
CA THR A 45 9.17 -9.79 -5.80
C THR A 45 8.42 -10.60 -6.87
N GLN A 46 8.90 -11.81 -7.13
CA GLN A 46 8.17 -12.76 -7.97
C GLN A 46 6.98 -13.32 -7.18
N PRO A 47 5.77 -13.34 -7.74
CA PRO A 47 4.64 -14.02 -7.10
C PRO A 47 4.96 -15.50 -6.86
N PHE A 48 4.56 -16.02 -5.72
CA PHE A 48 4.66 -17.46 -5.46
C PHE A 48 3.74 -18.24 -6.39
N PRO A 49 4.13 -19.46 -6.82
CA PRO A 49 3.28 -20.31 -7.65
C PRO A 49 1.89 -20.52 -7.04
N GLU A 50 1.81 -20.74 -5.74
CA GLU A 50 0.57 -20.96 -5.00
C GLU A 50 -0.36 -19.72 -5.07
N VAL A 51 0.21 -18.52 -5.12
CA VAL A 51 -0.56 -17.27 -5.31
C VAL A 51 -1.18 -17.24 -6.70
N LEU A 52 -0.41 -17.60 -7.74
CA LEU A 52 -0.89 -17.64 -9.11
C LEU A 52 -1.98 -18.71 -9.27
N ASP A 53 -1.78 -19.89 -8.69
CA ASP A 53 -2.76 -20.99 -8.72
C ASP A 53 -4.07 -20.59 -8.03
N ALA A 54 -3.99 -19.85 -6.92
CA ALA A 54 -5.17 -19.33 -6.23
C ALA A 54 -5.91 -18.25 -7.03
N MET A 55 -5.21 -17.48 -7.89
CA MET A 55 -5.79 -16.39 -8.69
C MET A 55 -6.48 -16.90 -9.96
N ILE A 56 -5.91 -17.91 -10.65
CA ILE A 56 -6.34 -18.38 -11.96
C ILE A 56 -7.86 -18.69 -12.02
N PRO A 57 -8.48 -19.36 -11.02
CA PRO A 57 -9.91 -19.66 -11.06
C PRO A 57 -10.81 -18.43 -11.19
N TYR A 58 -10.40 -17.29 -10.66
CA TYR A 58 -11.17 -16.04 -10.69
C TYR A 58 -11.13 -15.33 -12.05
N TYR A 59 -10.19 -15.70 -12.93
CA TYR A 59 -10.16 -15.19 -14.31
C TYR A 59 -11.06 -15.98 -15.28
N SER A 60 -11.44 -17.22 -14.92
CA SER A 60 -12.12 -18.12 -15.85
C SER A 60 -13.36 -18.81 -15.29
N ARG A 61 -13.33 -19.24 -14.04
CA ARG A 61 -14.41 -20.02 -13.42
C ARG A 61 -15.29 -19.17 -12.50
N TYR A 62 -14.69 -18.37 -11.61
CA TYR A 62 -15.36 -17.57 -10.59
C TYR A 62 -15.31 -16.08 -10.93
N TYR A 63 -15.65 -15.73 -12.17
CA TYR A 63 -15.56 -14.38 -12.72
C TYR A 63 -16.75 -13.48 -12.35
N GLY A 64 -17.62 -13.91 -11.43
CA GLY A 64 -18.81 -13.17 -11.04
C GLY A 64 -18.50 -11.83 -10.36
N ASN A 65 -19.37 -10.85 -10.62
CA ASN A 65 -19.28 -9.59 -9.92
C ASN A 65 -19.70 -9.77 -8.45
N PRO A 66 -18.86 -9.44 -7.45
CA PRO A 66 -19.17 -9.64 -6.03
C PRO A 66 -20.38 -8.82 -5.54
N SER A 67 -20.84 -7.82 -6.30
CA SER A 67 -22.05 -7.05 -5.98
C SER A 67 -23.34 -7.71 -6.49
N SER A 68 -23.25 -8.82 -7.25
CA SER A 68 -24.42 -9.53 -7.78
C SER A 68 -24.99 -10.51 -6.76
N GLY A 69 -26.32 -10.55 -6.63
CA GLY A 69 -27.04 -11.39 -5.66
C GLY A 69 -27.30 -12.82 -6.13
N TYR A 70 -26.50 -13.39 -7.05
CA TYR A 70 -26.61 -14.77 -7.50
C TYR A 70 -25.30 -15.53 -7.17
N GLU A 71 -25.35 -16.87 -7.19
CA GLU A 71 -24.33 -17.78 -6.69
C GLU A 71 -22.90 -17.42 -7.15
N LEU A 72 -22.70 -17.11 -8.46
CA LEU A 72 -21.39 -16.77 -8.99
C LEU A 72 -20.83 -15.45 -8.39
N GLY A 73 -21.70 -14.47 -8.11
CA GLY A 73 -21.31 -13.21 -7.44
C GLY A 73 -21.01 -13.43 -5.95
N GLU A 74 -21.81 -14.26 -5.29
CA GLU A 74 -21.59 -14.61 -3.88
C GLU A 74 -20.28 -15.36 -3.67
N GLU A 75 -19.88 -16.24 -4.61
CA GLU A 75 -18.59 -16.93 -4.57
C GLU A 75 -17.42 -15.93 -4.59
N SER A 76 -17.45 -14.96 -5.52
CA SER A 76 -16.45 -13.90 -5.60
C SER A 76 -16.43 -13.04 -4.34
N LYS A 77 -17.60 -12.74 -3.76
CA LYS A 77 -17.71 -12.00 -2.51
C LYS A 77 -17.08 -12.75 -1.33
N ARG A 78 -17.39 -14.05 -1.19
CA ARG A 78 -16.79 -14.88 -0.14
C ARG A 78 -15.27 -14.92 -0.23
N ALA A 79 -14.71 -15.01 -1.44
CA ALA A 79 -13.27 -14.99 -1.65
C ALA A 79 -12.63 -13.67 -1.20
N ILE A 80 -13.25 -12.52 -1.51
CA ILE A 80 -12.78 -11.21 -1.07
C ILE A 80 -12.82 -11.10 0.45
N GLU A 81 -13.91 -11.52 1.10
CA GLU A 81 -14.02 -11.45 2.55
C GLU A 81 -13.04 -12.43 3.24
N THR A 82 -12.81 -13.61 2.68
CA THR A 82 -11.79 -14.55 3.18
C THR A 82 -10.40 -13.92 3.11
N ALA A 83 -10.04 -13.32 1.97
CA ALA A 83 -8.74 -12.64 1.82
C ALA A 83 -8.60 -11.45 2.78
N ARG A 84 -9.68 -10.71 3.02
CA ARG A 84 -9.75 -9.61 3.98
C ARG A 84 -9.47 -10.08 5.40
N GLY A 85 -10.13 -11.16 5.83
CA GLY A 85 -9.92 -11.78 7.14
C GLY A 85 -8.47 -12.27 7.31
N GLN A 86 -7.91 -12.95 6.31
CA GLN A 86 -6.52 -13.40 6.35
C GLN A 86 -5.53 -12.25 6.55
N ILE A 87 -5.73 -11.11 5.87
CA ILE A 87 -4.89 -9.92 6.07
C ILE A 87 -5.10 -9.34 7.48
N ALA A 88 -6.35 -9.24 7.93
CA ALA A 88 -6.68 -8.73 9.25
C ALA A 88 -6.02 -9.55 10.37
N ASP A 89 -6.06 -10.87 10.26
CA ASP A 89 -5.42 -11.81 11.19
C ASP A 89 -3.91 -11.55 11.31
N THR A 90 -3.21 -11.27 10.19
CA THR A 90 -1.76 -10.99 10.22
C THR A 90 -1.40 -9.70 10.96
N LEU A 91 -2.33 -8.76 11.07
CA LEU A 91 -2.15 -7.49 11.77
C LEU A 91 -2.78 -7.49 13.17
N GLY A 92 -3.52 -8.54 13.54
CA GLY A 92 -4.28 -8.64 14.78
C GLY A 92 -5.42 -7.63 14.88
N VAL A 93 -6.14 -7.41 13.76
CA VAL A 93 -7.20 -6.40 13.62
C VAL A 93 -8.51 -7.02 13.13
N GLU A 94 -9.59 -6.22 13.08
CA GLU A 94 -10.88 -6.66 12.56
C GLU A 94 -10.94 -6.57 11.04
N ASP A 95 -11.68 -7.47 10.39
CA ASP A 95 -11.78 -7.58 8.92
C ASP A 95 -12.27 -6.28 8.27
N ASP A 96 -13.24 -5.62 8.87
CA ASP A 96 -13.84 -4.37 8.37
C ASP A 96 -12.90 -3.16 8.40
N THR A 97 -11.67 -3.35 8.89
CA THR A 97 -10.60 -2.34 8.93
C THR A 97 -9.65 -2.41 7.74
N ILE A 98 -9.79 -3.41 6.86
CA ILE A 98 -8.94 -3.61 5.69
C ILE A 98 -9.65 -3.14 4.42
N TYR A 99 -9.00 -2.28 3.66
CA TYR A 99 -9.49 -1.71 2.40
C TYR A 99 -8.55 -2.08 1.26
N PHE A 100 -9.02 -2.86 0.29
CA PHE A 100 -8.21 -3.22 -0.88
C PHE A 100 -7.96 -2.01 -1.77
N THR A 101 -6.74 -1.91 -2.29
CA THR A 101 -6.28 -0.85 -3.18
C THR A 101 -5.49 -1.45 -4.34
N SER A 102 -5.10 -0.62 -5.31
CA SER A 102 -4.21 -1.02 -6.41
C SER A 102 -2.74 -1.14 -6.00
N GLY A 103 -2.39 -0.76 -4.77
CA GLY A 103 -1.01 -0.83 -4.25
C GLY A 103 -0.71 0.25 -3.22
N GLY A 104 0.54 0.28 -2.74
CA GLY A 104 1.00 1.20 -1.70
C GLY A 104 0.77 2.66 -2.05
N THR A 105 1.03 3.07 -3.30
CA THR A 105 0.84 4.47 -3.73
C THR A 105 -0.60 4.95 -3.55
N GLU A 106 -1.61 4.13 -3.88
CA GLU A 106 -3.01 4.48 -3.64
C GLU A 106 -3.30 4.55 -2.15
N SER A 107 -2.85 3.56 -1.39
CA SER A 107 -3.02 3.51 0.07
C SER A 107 -2.43 4.74 0.77
N ASP A 108 -1.20 5.12 0.43
CA ASP A 108 -0.51 6.30 0.96
C ASP A 108 -1.27 7.59 0.64
N ASN A 109 -1.67 7.76 -0.61
CA ASN A 109 -2.45 8.92 -1.03
C ASN A 109 -3.77 9.01 -0.28
N TRP A 110 -4.44 7.86 -0.09
CA TRP A 110 -5.71 7.81 0.63
C TRP A 110 -5.54 8.20 2.09
N ALA A 111 -4.54 7.64 2.77
CA ALA A 111 -4.24 7.93 4.16
C ALA A 111 -3.95 9.42 4.39
N LEU A 112 -3.08 10.03 3.58
CA LEU A 112 -2.71 11.44 3.73
C LEU A 112 -3.91 12.36 3.46
N ARG A 113 -4.65 12.12 2.37
CA ARG A 113 -5.83 12.92 2.01
C ARG A 113 -6.94 12.80 3.04
N TYR A 114 -7.21 11.58 3.52
CA TYR A 114 -8.17 11.34 4.59
C TYR A 114 -7.85 12.17 5.83
N ALA A 115 -6.61 12.14 6.30
CA ALA A 115 -6.21 12.87 7.50
C ALA A 115 -6.40 14.40 7.34
N VAL A 116 -6.05 14.95 6.17
CA VAL A 116 -6.22 16.37 5.86
C VAL A 116 -7.71 16.76 5.83
N GLN A 117 -8.54 15.97 5.16
CA GLN A 117 -9.97 16.26 4.98
C GLN A 117 -10.75 16.13 6.30
N ASN A 118 -10.40 15.16 7.13
CA ASN A 118 -11.12 14.86 8.38
C ASN A 118 -10.57 15.58 9.60
N GLY A 119 -9.37 16.12 9.55
CA GLY A 119 -8.72 16.82 10.65
C GLY A 119 -9.38 18.13 11.08
N LYS A 120 -10.36 18.67 10.30
CA LYS A 120 -11.13 19.89 10.59
C LYS A 120 -10.28 21.08 11.05
N ARG A 121 -9.06 21.18 10.57
CA ARG A 121 -8.14 22.29 10.89
C ARG A 121 -8.13 23.31 9.75
N ARG A 122 -8.04 24.59 10.09
CA ARG A 122 -7.98 25.67 9.09
C ARG A 122 -6.70 25.60 8.23
N ARG A 123 -5.60 25.14 8.85
CA ARG A 123 -4.31 24.93 8.19
C ARG A 123 -3.74 23.59 8.63
N PRO A 124 -4.22 22.47 8.07
CA PRO A 124 -3.75 21.16 8.47
C PRO A 124 -2.23 21.04 8.37
N HIS A 125 -1.64 20.30 9.30
CA HIS A 125 -0.21 20.07 9.35
C HIS A 125 0.07 18.56 9.34
N ILE A 126 1.03 18.14 8.53
CA ILE A 126 1.53 16.76 8.44
C ILE A 126 3.00 16.78 8.90
N VAL A 127 3.38 15.81 9.70
CA VAL A 127 4.78 15.50 10.03
C VAL A 127 5.15 14.22 9.29
N THR A 128 6.25 14.23 8.54
CA THR A 128 6.74 13.06 7.81
C THR A 128 8.27 13.02 7.82
N SER A 129 8.89 11.91 7.38
CA SER A 129 10.34 11.83 7.27
C SER A 129 10.85 12.34 5.93
N SER A 130 12.11 12.72 5.86
CA SER A 130 12.77 13.13 4.61
C SER A 130 13.12 11.96 3.70
N ILE A 131 13.03 10.72 4.18
CA ILE A 131 13.42 9.50 3.47
C ILE A 131 12.23 8.65 3.02
N GLU A 132 11.03 9.22 3.04
CA GLU A 132 9.81 8.53 2.60
C GLU A 132 9.86 8.16 1.11
N HIS A 133 9.07 7.15 0.76
CA HIS A 133 8.81 6.83 -0.65
C HIS A 133 8.18 8.02 -1.38
N HIS A 134 8.41 8.12 -2.69
CA HIS A 134 7.88 9.21 -3.52
C HIS A 134 6.35 9.32 -3.48
N ALA A 135 5.62 8.24 -3.18
CA ALA A 135 4.17 8.27 -2.99
C ALA A 135 3.77 9.21 -1.84
N ILE A 136 4.53 9.22 -0.74
CA ILE A 136 4.34 10.14 0.39
C ILE A 136 4.87 11.53 0.04
N LEU A 137 6.14 11.63 -0.39
CA LEU A 137 6.78 12.94 -0.62
C LEU A 137 6.06 13.76 -1.68
N ASN A 138 5.67 13.15 -2.81
CA ASN A 138 4.98 13.86 -3.88
C ASN A 138 3.54 14.23 -3.48
N THR A 139 2.86 13.39 -2.70
CA THR A 139 1.54 13.72 -2.16
C THR A 139 1.63 14.88 -1.17
N CYS A 140 2.63 14.89 -0.28
CA CYS A 140 2.89 16.02 0.61
C CYS A 140 3.14 17.31 -0.18
N LYS A 141 4.02 17.30 -1.18
CA LYS A 141 4.27 18.46 -2.05
C LYS A 141 3.01 18.94 -2.80
N ASN A 142 2.11 18.02 -3.16
CA ASN A 142 0.84 18.40 -3.77
C ASN A 142 -0.12 19.03 -2.75
N LEU A 143 -0.17 18.52 -1.54
CA LEU A 143 -0.97 19.06 -0.45
C LEU A 143 -0.45 20.43 0.02
N GLU A 144 0.86 20.68 0.01
CA GLU A 144 1.45 22.00 0.30
C GLU A 144 0.93 23.08 -0.67
N LYS A 145 0.79 22.74 -1.98
CA LYS A 145 0.19 23.65 -2.97
C LYS A 145 -1.29 23.95 -2.67
N GLN A 146 -1.94 23.13 -1.87
CA GLN A 146 -3.34 23.29 -1.41
C GLN A 146 -3.43 23.97 -0.03
N GLY A 147 -2.29 24.44 0.53
CA GLY A 147 -2.23 25.15 1.81
C GLY A 147 -2.03 24.29 3.05
N VAL A 148 -1.78 22.98 2.89
CA VAL A 148 -1.36 22.11 3.98
C VAL A 148 0.10 22.43 4.36
N ARG A 149 0.41 22.48 5.66
CA ARG A 149 1.79 22.58 6.11
C ARG A 149 2.40 21.20 6.25
N VAL A 150 3.66 21.05 5.88
CA VAL A 150 4.40 19.79 6.04
C VAL A 150 5.73 20.03 6.73
N THR A 151 6.02 19.23 7.74
CA THR A 151 7.36 19.19 8.36
C THR A 151 8.03 17.87 7.95
N TYR A 152 9.16 17.99 7.26
CA TYR A 152 10.00 16.85 6.88
C TYR A 152 11.11 16.68 7.92
N LEU A 153 11.04 15.60 8.69
CA LEU A 153 12.03 15.30 9.72
C LEU A 153 13.30 14.72 9.09
N PRO A 154 14.48 15.21 9.45
CA PRO A 154 15.71 14.56 9.09
C PRO A 154 15.87 13.22 9.84
N VAL A 155 16.71 12.36 9.30
CA VAL A 155 17.13 11.11 9.95
C VAL A 155 18.56 11.21 10.46
N ASN A 156 18.92 10.36 11.40
CA ASN A 156 20.29 10.22 11.88
C ASN A 156 21.16 9.46 10.84
N LYS A 157 22.41 9.15 11.22
CA LYS A 157 23.37 8.44 10.33
C LYS A 157 22.95 7.02 10.01
N GLU A 158 22.15 6.39 10.86
CA GLU A 158 21.57 5.06 10.69
C GLU A 158 20.28 5.10 9.87
N GLY A 159 19.84 6.28 9.41
CA GLY A 159 18.63 6.46 8.63
C GLY A 159 17.34 6.33 9.45
N THR A 160 17.38 6.61 10.76
CA THR A 160 16.21 6.55 11.64
C THR A 160 15.77 7.94 12.12
N VAL A 161 14.44 8.13 12.17
CA VAL A 161 13.82 9.32 12.78
C VAL A 161 13.92 9.21 14.30
N GLN A 162 14.33 10.30 14.96
CA GLN A 162 14.36 10.34 16.42
C GLN A 162 12.94 10.63 16.96
N PRO A 163 12.39 9.79 17.86
CA PRO A 163 11.04 9.98 18.40
C PRO A 163 10.82 11.36 19.04
N GLU A 164 11.83 11.91 19.68
CA GLU A 164 11.78 13.24 20.32
C GLU A 164 11.63 14.36 19.28
N MET A 165 12.11 14.16 18.05
CA MET A 165 11.90 15.11 16.95
C MET A 165 10.46 15.07 16.47
N VAL A 166 9.85 13.87 16.41
CA VAL A 166 8.42 13.72 16.10
C VAL A 166 7.59 14.46 17.15
N GLU A 167 7.87 14.23 18.43
CA GLU A 167 7.13 14.87 19.53
C GLU A 167 7.20 16.40 19.49
N ARG A 168 8.38 16.96 19.19
CA ARG A 168 8.58 18.41 19.06
C ARG A 168 7.93 19.00 17.80
N ALA A 169 7.82 18.23 16.73
CA ALA A 169 7.23 18.68 15.47
C ALA A 169 5.69 18.72 15.53
N ILE A 170 5.07 17.96 16.43
CA ILE A 170 3.62 17.95 16.59
C ILE A 170 3.15 19.27 17.22
N ILE A 171 2.30 19.98 16.49
CA ILE A 171 1.66 21.24 16.92
C ILE A 171 0.13 21.08 16.94
N SER A 172 -0.60 22.08 17.42
CA SER A 172 -2.07 22.05 17.54
C SER A 172 -2.81 21.75 16.24
N ASP A 173 -2.22 22.12 15.10
CA ASP A 173 -2.81 21.89 13.77
C ASP A 173 -2.35 20.56 13.13
N THR A 174 -1.51 19.76 13.79
CA THR A 174 -1.06 18.48 13.27
C THR A 174 -2.23 17.50 13.22
N VAL A 175 -2.50 16.98 12.02
CA VAL A 175 -3.56 16.00 11.77
C VAL A 175 -3.01 14.60 11.54
N LEU A 176 -1.74 14.49 11.13
CA LEU A 176 -1.09 13.23 10.79
C LEU A 176 0.41 13.28 11.06
N VAL A 177 0.92 12.21 11.62
CA VAL A 177 2.33 11.80 11.52
C VAL A 177 2.38 10.63 10.56
N SER A 178 3.21 10.71 9.51
CA SER A 178 3.39 9.63 8.52
C SER A 178 4.88 9.31 8.44
N VAL A 179 5.27 8.13 8.91
CA VAL A 179 6.66 7.66 8.88
C VAL A 179 6.67 6.23 8.38
N MET A 180 7.45 5.96 7.33
CA MET A 180 7.58 4.62 6.76
C MET A 180 8.06 3.61 7.82
N TYR A 181 7.66 2.36 7.70
CA TYR A 181 8.06 1.32 8.66
C TYR A 181 9.53 0.91 8.46
N ALA A 182 9.89 0.66 7.20
CA ALA A 182 11.24 0.31 6.79
C ALA A 182 11.59 1.00 5.46
N ASN A 183 12.81 1.50 5.35
CA ASN A 183 13.26 2.19 4.15
C ASN A 183 13.72 1.19 3.07
N ASN A 184 13.27 1.41 1.84
CA ASN A 184 13.54 0.54 0.69
C ASN A 184 14.97 0.65 0.14
N GLU A 185 15.69 1.74 0.42
CA GLU A 185 17.03 1.99 -0.11
C GLU A 185 18.13 1.51 0.85
N ILE A 186 18.00 1.85 2.13
CA ILE A 186 19.04 1.61 3.14
C ILE A 186 18.66 0.56 4.18
N GLY A 187 17.41 0.05 4.16
CA GLY A 187 16.94 -1.02 5.04
C GLY A 187 16.76 -0.62 6.51
N SER A 188 16.81 0.67 6.84
CA SER A 188 16.59 1.14 8.21
C SER A 188 15.15 0.89 8.64
N ILE A 189 14.95 0.33 9.85
CA ILE A 189 13.64 0.15 10.48
C ILE A 189 13.40 1.32 11.42
N GLN A 190 12.22 1.95 11.29
CA GLN A 190 11.87 3.11 12.08
C GLN A 190 11.32 2.73 13.47
N PRO A 191 11.44 3.59 14.49
CA PRO A 191 10.97 3.31 15.84
C PRO A 191 9.44 3.46 15.96
N ILE A 192 8.69 2.64 15.20
CA ILE A 192 7.23 2.73 15.00
C ILE A 192 6.46 2.74 16.32
N ARG A 193 6.77 1.81 17.23
CA ARG A 193 6.08 1.72 18.53
C ARG A 193 6.24 3.01 19.35
N GLN A 194 7.44 3.59 19.39
CA GLN A 194 7.71 4.84 20.12
C GLN A 194 6.97 6.02 19.47
N ILE A 195 6.98 6.11 18.15
CA ILE A 195 6.24 7.12 17.39
C ILE A 195 4.74 6.98 17.64
N GLY A 196 4.18 5.75 17.55
CA GLY A 196 2.78 5.48 17.82
C GLY A 196 2.35 5.84 19.24
N GLN A 197 3.19 5.60 20.25
CA GLN A 197 2.93 6.04 21.62
C GLN A 197 2.87 7.57 21.75
N ILE A 198 3.75 8.28 21.03
CA ILE A 198 3.78 9.75 21.03
C ILE A 198 2.51 10.30 20.38
N THR A 199 2.18 9.82 19.17
CA THR A 199 1.01 10.28 18.42
C THR A 199 -0.29 9.97 19.15
N HIS A 200 -0.39 8.81 19.78
CA HIS A 200 -1.53 8.42 20.60
C HIS A 200 -1.73 9.38 21.79
N ARG A 201 -0.66 9.68 22.56
CA ARG A 201 -0.73 10.66 23.66
C ARG A 201 -1.11 12.05 23.19
N LYS A 202 -0.66 12.45 22.00
CA LYS A 202 -0.95 13.77 21.39
C LYS A 202 -2.29 13.80 20.64
N GLN A 203 -3.01 12.67 20.54
CA GLN A 203 -4.26 12.54 19.79
C GLN A 203 -4.15 12.96 18.31
N VAL A 204 -3.04 12.59 17.68
CA VAL A 204 -2.75 12.81 16.27
C VAL A 204 -2.75 11.46 15.57
N LEU A 205 -3.32 11.37 14.37
CA LEU A 205 -3.31 10.13 13.59
C LEU A 205 -1.88 9.71 13.23
N PHE A 206 -1.63 8.40 13.33
CA PHE A 206 -0.37 7.79 12.91
C PHE A 206 -0.57 6.90 11.69
N HIS A 207 0.11 7.24 10.61
CA HIS A 207 0.22 6.43 9.39
C HIS A 207 1.64 5.89 9.26
N THR A 208 1.75 4.64 8.79
CA THR A 208 3.02 4.06 8.37
C THR A 208 2.90 3.45 6.98
N ASP A 209 3.81 3.85 6.07
CA ASP A 209 4.05 3.09 4.84
C ASP A 209 4.82 1.82 5.21
N ALA A 210 4.11 0.70 5.27
CA ALA A 210 4.65 -0.61 5.60
C ALA A 210 4.94 -1.47 4.36
N VAL A 211 5.00 -0.87 3.17
CA VAL A 211 5.21 -1.57 1.90
C VAL A 211 6.46 -2.45 1.92
N GLN A 212 7.54 -2.02 2.59
CA GLN A 212 8.76 -2.81 2.72
C GLN A 212 8.79 -3.72 3.97
N ALA A 213 7.87 -3.53 4.90
CA ALA A 213 7.85 -4.25 6.18
C ALA A 213 6.81 -5.38 6.21
N TYR A 214 5.62 -5.15 5.63
CA TYR A 214 4.54 -6.14 5.67
C TYR A 214 4.95 -7.44 4.96
N GLY A 215 4.72 -8.55 5.65
CA GLY A 215 5.14 -9.87 5.19
C GLY A 215 6.63 -10.20 5.42
N GLN A 216 7.45 -9.22 5.86
CA GLN A 216 8.87 -9.40 6.16
C GLN A 216 9.17 -9.34 7.66
N ILE A 217 8.45 -8.48 8.38
CA ILE A 217 8.58 -8.29 9.82
C ILE A 217 7.20 -8.40 10.47
N PRO A 218 7.07 -8.97 11.68
CA PRO A 218 5.81 -8.96 12.42
C PRO A 218 5.35 -7.52 12.69
N ILE A 219 4.07 -7.22 12.41
CA ILE A 219 3.46 -5.92 12.66
C ILE A 219 2.26 -6.14 13.57
N HIS A 220 2.22 -5.44 14.69
CA HIS A 220 1.12 -5.47 15.66
C HIS A 220 0.42 -4.11 15.69
N ALA A 221 -0.49 -3.89 14.73
CA ALA A 221 -1.05 -2.57 14.47
C ALA A 221 -1.68 -1.92 15.70
N LYS A 222 -2.40 -2.68 16.53
CA LYS A 222 -3.03 -2.17 17.77
C LYS A 222 -2.01 -1.83 18.85
N GLU A 223 -1.02 -2.71 19.08
CA GLU A 223 0.00 -2.51 20.11
C GLU A 223 0.93 -1.36 19.79
N ASP A 224 1.21 -1.15 18.51
CA ASP A 224 2.08 -0.09 18.02
C ASP A 224 1.33 1.23 17.79
N ASN A 225 0.03 1.28 18.14
CA ASN A 225 -0.84 2.45 17.98
C ASN A 225 -0.86 2.99 16.55
N ILE A 226 -0.85 2.11 15.56
CA ILE A 226 -0.96 2.48 14.15
C ILE A 226 -2.43 2.72 13.82
N ASP A 227 -2.75 3.91 13.31
CA ASP A 227 -4.10 4.26 12.87
C ASP A 227 -4.35 3.89 11.41
N LEU A 228 -3.32 4.04 10.56
CA LEU A 228 -3.35 3.78 9.13
C LEU A 228 -2.07 3.07 8.71
N LEU A 229 -2.18 2.04 7.86
CA LEU A 229 -1.03 1.31 7.34
C LEU A 229 -1.22 0.97 5.87
N SER A 230 -0.21 1.28 5.05
CA SER A 230 -0.18 0.96 3.62
C SER A 230 0.66 -0.27 3.33
N ALA A 231 0.17 -1.14 2.42
CA ALA A 231 0.91 -2.30 1.94
C ALA A 231 0.70 -2.52 0.43
N SER A 232 1.62 -3.26 -0.20
CA SER A 232 1.60 -3.53 -1.64
C SER A 232 1.98 -4.98 -1.93
N GLY A 233 1.08 -5.73 -2.57
CA GLY A 233 1.20 -7.18 -2.78
C GLY A 233 2.50 -7.63 -3.42
N HIS A 234 3.00 -6.88 -4.40
CA HIS A 234 4.22 -7.24 -5.12
C HIS A 234 5.52 -7.14 -4.31
N LYS A 235 5.47 -6.68 -3.06
CA LYS A 235 6.63 -6.63 -2.16
C LYS A 235 6.74 -7.85 -1.24
N PHE A 236 5.67 -8.64 -1.15
CA PHE A 236 5.62 -9.88 -0.37
C PHE A 236 5.08 -11.06 -1.20
N ASN A 237 5.61 -11.22 -2.41
CA ASN A 237 5.36 -12.34 -3.33
C ASN A 237 3.90 -12.45 -3.81
N GLY A 238 3.17 -11.35 -3.77
CA GLY A 238 1.84 -11.20 -4.37
C GLY A 238 1.90 -10.58 -5.76
N PRO A 239 0.74 -10.40 -6.42
CA PRO A 239 0.67 -9.80 -7.74
C PRO A 239 0.88 -8.28 -7.69
N LYS A 240 1.32 -7.72 -8.83
CA LYS A 240 1.30 -6.27 -9.07
C LYS A 240 -0.14 -5.80 -9.26
N GLY A 241 -0.41 -4.56 -8.90
CA GLY A 241 -1.75 -3.96 -9.03
C GLY A 241 -2.70 -4.33 -7.90
N THR A 242 -2.17 -4.83 -6.78
CA THR A 242 -2.91 -5.10 -5.55
C THR A 242 -2.18 -4.55 -4.34
N GLY A 243 -2.94 -4.10 -3.36
CA GLY A 243 -2.45 -3.65 -2.07
C GLY A 243 -3.61 -3.48 -1.11
N PHE A 244 -3.34 -2.95 0.05
CA PHE A 244 -4.39 -2.58 0.99
C PHE A 244 -3.99 -1.40 1.86
N LEU A 245 -5.01 -0.72 2.36
CA LEU A 245 -4.94 0.24 3.44
C LEU A 245 -5.63 -0.37 4.65
N TYR A 246 -4.92 -0.51 5.77
CA TYR A 246 -5.54 -0.70 7.07
C TYR A 246 -5.93 0.65 7.64
N ALA A 247 -7.14 0.75 8.18
CA ALA A 247 -7.58 1.91 8.93
C ALA A 247 -8.22 1.45 10.24
N ARG A 248 -7.69 1.97 11.36
CA ARG A 248 -8.14 1.61 12.71
C ARG A 248 -9.67 1.74 12.84
N LYS A 249 -10.27 0.79 13.52
CA LYS A 249 -11.72 0.78 13.78
C LYS A 249 -12.23 2.13 14.32
N GLY A 250 -13.31 2.60 13.74
CA GLY A 250 -13.89 3.92 14.07
C GLY A 250 -13.42 5.07 13.16
N LEU A 251 -12.38 4.90 12.35
CA LEU A 251 -12.04 5.83 11.27
C LEU A 251 -13.02 5.60 10.10
N LYS A 252 -13.76 6.65 9.70
CA LYS A 252 -14.69 6.59 8.57
C LYS A 252 -14.00 7.09 7.32
N LEU A 253 -13.31 6.20 6.62
CA LEU A 253 -12.68 6.54 5.35
C LEU A 253 -13.75 6.93 4.32
N GLN A 254 -13.57 8.10 3.68
CA GLN A 254 -14.36 8.47 2.51
C GLN A 254 -13.71 7.83 1.27
N PRO A 255 -14.49 7.35 0.29
CA PRO A 255 -13.94 6.86 -0.96
C PRO A 255 -13.05 7.92 -1.61
N MET A 256 -11.90 7.51 -2.13
CA MET A 256 -11.00 8.40 -2.88
C MET A 256 -11.43 8.50 -4.35
N ILE A 257 -12.11 7.46 -4.85
CA ILE A 257 -12.64 7.36 -6.21
C ILE A 257 -14.15 7.14 -6.10
N HIS A 258 -14.94 7.90 -6.85
CA HIS A 258 -16.41 7.87 -6.87
C HIS A 258 -16.93 7.31 -8.19
#